data_1b95eac02726e0c2e6250d8ad34b5a1e
#
_entry.id   1b95eac02726e0c2e6250d8ad34b5a1e
#
_cell.length_a   1.000
_cell.length_b   1.000
_cell.length_c   1.000
_cell.angle_alpha   90.00
_cell.angle_beta   90.00
_cell.angle_gamma   90.00
#
_symmetry.space_group_name_H-M   'P 1'
#
loop_
_entity.id
_entity.type
_entity.pdbx_description
1 polymer ?
#
loop_
_entity_poly.entity_id
_entity_poly.type
_entity_poly.pdbx_seq_one_letter_code
_entity_poly.pdbx_strand_id
1 'polypeptide(L)'
;MHYKFSLKDEMMLTVIMALKAEGVKVLLGFVLILCIGNSEEVSLPSDPTYNAGVVEFVPAKVGLPKDLVIDNLKRIKAIIESEATKDLDILVFPEYILNNMDMKTYIPDPKDGIVPCEVTNYDWFLTELSCAARSRQLYLVVNMLEKEFCLPFANQRKCHPSGYNTFNTNVVLDRQGRVISRYRKSHLFRYEWYSTDILETPQLATFTTDFGVTFGHFICFDMLYYEPAEQLVKEKNVTDIIYPTHWFSELPFLTAVQNQEGWAFANDVNLLAADASYPSQQNTGSGIYAGRLGRLSAAIFQEPTTKLLIAKVPKSEYRSSYQMPTAIEPVFMPQLVTPRFTKLDLQRDYNVDVFTTKLLEENFTTVNEMLCHRSFCCDFQIERQKIGDSPSHQAYRFRLAAYSGTETTFQRVSSSNQSLCAVIACTGSDLYTCGYIFPESVAVGNKYYFSKLQISGDFIKAKRSLIMPSTLNANIMPLKPNVDFTWQEVESSKTQRITLNLSRPQMDLLTFAIWSNYYSTVDNTHNLDPIVNLKQPIALTSSAVTPFSFKSFQIIFSIILIVSLKTQFN
;
A
#
# COMPACT_ATOMS: atom_id res chain seq x y z
N MET A 1 -47.00 0.33 -19.77
CA MET A 1 -46.37 0.23 -18.44
C MET A 1 -46.61 -1.16 -17.92
N HIS A 2 -45.74 -2.13 -18.22
CA HIS A 2 -45.83 -3.48 -17.69
C HIS A 2 -44.77 -3.64 -16.61
N TYR A 3 -45.21 -3.64 -15.35
CA TYR A 3 -44.39 -4.10 -14.23
C TYR A 3 -44.29 -5.62 -14.30
N LYS A 4 -43.09 -6.15 -14.55
CA LYS A 4 -42.78 -7.55 -14.29
C LYS A 4 -42.61 -7.72 -12.78
N PHE A 5 -43.57 -8.27 -12.10
CA PHE A 5 -43.40 -8.81 -10.75
C PHE A 5 -42.41 -9.98 -10.79
N SER A 6 -41.46 -9.99 -9.86
CA SER A 6 -40.50 -11.09 -9.74
C SER A 6 -41.20 -12.34 -9.19
N LEU A 7 -40.66 -13.53 -9.49
CA LEU A 7 -41.17 -14.81 -8.93
C LEU A 7 -41.27 -14.81 -7.38
N LYS A 8 -40.49 -13.99 -6.70
CA LYS A 8 -40.55 -13.80 -5.24
C LYS A 8 -41.80 -13.07 -4.78
N ASP A 9 -42.30 -12.12 -5.56
CA ASP A 9 -43.50 -11.35 -5.21
C ASP A 9 -44.76 -12.19 -5.35
N GLU A 10 -44.79 -13.09 -6.35
CA GLU A 10 -45.91 -14.05 -6.51
C GLU A 10 -45.94 -15.10 -5.40
N MET A 11 -44.79 -15.65 -4.98
CA MET A 11 -44.68 -16.57 -3.85
C MET A 11 -45.10 -15.91 -2.53
N MET A 12 -44.74 -14.66 -2.31
CA MET A 12 -45.10 -13.92 -1.11
C MET A 12 -46.60 -13.63 -1.05
N LEU A 13 -47.21 -13.27 -2.19
CA LEU A 13 -48.67 -13.06 -2.28
C LEU A 13 -49.47 -14.35 -2.08
N THR A 14 -48.99 -15.47 -2.62
CA THR A 14 -49.64 -16.79 -2.48
C THR A 14 -49.59 -17.29 -1.04
N VAL A 15 -48.46 -17.09 -0.33
CA VAL A 15 -48.33 -17.46 1.10
C VAL A 15 -49.22 -16.58 1.98
N ILE A 16 -49.35 -15.29 1.70
CA ILE A 16 -50.24 -14.38 2.45
C ILE A 16 -51.72 -14.73 2.24
N MET A 17 -52.13 -15.16 1.02
CA MET A 17 -53.50 -15.58 0.77
C MET A 17 -53.84 -16.94 1.41
N ALA A 18 -52.91 -17.88 1.49
CA ALA A 18 -53.11 -19.17 2.15
C ALA A 18 -53.24 -19.03 3.69
N LEU A 19 -52.61 -18.04 4.28
CA LEU A 19 -52.64 -17.78 5.73
C LEU A 19 -53.91 -17.05 6.20
N LYS A 20 -54.74 -16.52 5.29
CA LYS A 20 -56.04 -15.91 5.64
C LYS A 20 -57.13 -16.93 5.93
N ALA A 21 -56.94 -18.21 5.64
CA ALA A 21 -57.98 -19.25 5.72
C ALA A 21 -58.06 -19.97 7.08
N GLU A 22 -57.00 -19.93 7.92
CA GLU A 22 -57.06 -20.59 9.24
C GLU A 22 -56.40 -19.75 10.33
N GLY A 23 -57.02 -19.65 11.49
CA GLY A 23 -56.79 -18.74 12.62
C GLY A 23 -55.44 -18.82 13.38
N VAL A 24 -54.32 -19.08 12.72
CA VAL A 24 -52.97 -19.16 13.33
C VAL A 24 -52.13 -17.95 12.89
N LYS A 25 -52.53 -16.73 13.29
CA LYS A 25 -51.96 -15.47 12.80
C LYS A 25 -50.73 -14.98 13.54
N VAL A 26 -50.29 -15.55 14.66
CA VAL A 26 -49.25 -14.94 15.49
C VAL A 26 -47.90 -15.67 15.42
N LEU A 27 -47.87 -16.98 15.22
CA LEU A 27 -46.57 -17.73 15.24
C LEU A 27 -45.83 -17.72 13.90
N LEU A 28 -46.52 -17.65 12.76
CA LEU A 28 -45.90 -17.65 11.43
C LEU A 28 -45.36 -16.30 11.00
N GLY A 29 -45.90 -15.19 11.53
CA GLY A 29 -45.33 -13.85 11.32
C GLY A 29 -43.93 -13.70 11.92
N PHE A 30 -43.69 -14.32 13.07
CA PHE A 30 -42.36 -14.33 13.71
C PHE A 30 -41.36 -15.25 13.01
N VAL A 31 -41.79 -16.36 12.43
CA VAL A 31 -40.91 -17.28 11.68
C VAL A 31 -40.52 -16.69 10.31
N LEU A 32 -41.42 -15.95 9.64
CA LEU A 32 -41.07 -15.27 8.37
C LEU A 32 -40.13 -14.08 8.59
N ILE A 33 -40.23 -13.37 9.71
CA ILE A 33 -39.30 -12.26 10.06
C ILE A 33 -37.93 -12.83 10.49
N LEU A 34 -37.88 -14.06 11.03
CA LEU A 34 -36.60 -14.73 11.38
C LEU A 34 -35.94 -15.44 10.18
N CYS A 35 -36.70 -15.68 9.09
CA CYS A 35 -36.15 -16.23 7.84
C CYS A 35 -35.72 -15.15 6.83
N ILE A 36 -35.96 -13.85 7.09
CA ILE A 36 -35.20 -12.76 6.50
C ILE A 36 -33.90 -12.65 7.33
N GLY A 37 -33.14 -13.74 7.38
CA GLY A 37 -31.77 -13.70 7.75
C GLY A 37 -31.10 -12.69 6.80
N ASN A 38 -30.41 -11.72 7.33
CA ASN A 38 -29.61 -10.74 6.61
C ASN A 38 -28.81 -11.42 5.49
N SER A 39 -29.41 -11.62 4.32
CA SER A 39 -28.62 -11.64 3.10
C SER A 39 -28.16 -10.20 2.96
N GLU A 40 -26.94 -9.89 3.35
CA GLU A 40 -26.35 -8.61 2.97
C GLU A 40 -26.39 -8.62 1.43
N GLU A 41 -27.29 -7.79 0.88
CA GLU A 41 -27.42 -7.63 -0.56
C GLU A 41 -26.16 -6.93 -1.08
N VAL A 42 -25.76 -7.28 -2.29
CA VAL A 42 -24.74 -6.55 -3.06
C VAL A 42 -25.02 -5.04 -2.97
N SER A 43 -24.00 -4.25 -2.68
CA SER A 43 -24.16 -2.81 -2.53
C SER A 43 -24.75 -2.15 -3.78
N LEU A 44 -25.68 -1.22 -3.58
CA LEU A 44 -26.34 -0.45 -4.63
C LEU A 44 -25.70 0.93 -4.82
N PRO A 45 -25.93 1.60 -5.96
CA PRO A 45 -25.46 3.00 -6.15
C PRO A 45 -25.95 3.97 -5.08
N SER A 46 -27.15 3.73 -4.52
CA SER A 46 -27.76 4.55 -3.45
C SER A 46 -27.21 4.28 -2.05
N ASP A 47 -26.46 3.20 -1.85
CA ASP A 47 -25.93 2.86 -0.54
C ASP A 47 -24.77 3.78 -0.15
N PRO A 48 -24.67 4.17 1.11
CA PRO A 48 -23.61 5.08 1.57
C PRO A 48 -22.23 4.42 1.64
N THR A 49 -22.17 3.09 1.58
CA THR A 49 -20.93 2.30 1.70
C THR A 49 -20.92 1.17 0.69
N TYR A 50 -19.75 0.59 0.47
CA TYR A 50 -19.55 -0.69 -0.21
C TYR A 50 -18.62 -1.59 0.62
N ASN A 51 -18.66 -2.91 0.40
CA ASN A 51 -17.85 -3.88 1.12
C ASN A 51 -16.59 -4.20 0.35
N ALA A 52 -15.42 -3.87 0.90
CA ALA A 52 -14.14 -4.12 0.28
C ALA A 52 -13.29 -5.12 1.06
N GLY A 53 -12.56 -5.96 0.32
CA GLY A 53 -11.53 -6.85 0.85
C GLY A 53 -10.17 -6.57 0.20
N VAL A 54 -9.11 -6.58 1.01
CA VAL A 54 -7.73 -6.60 0.53
C VAL A 54 -6.99 -7.77 1.16
N VAL A 55 -6.07 -8.37 0.42
CA VAL A 55 -5.36 -9.56 0.89
C VAL A 55 -3.89 -9.23 1.12
N GLU A 56 -3.41 -9.48 2.33
CA GLU A 56 -1.99 -9.73 2.58
C GLU A 56 -1.74 -11.18 2.17
N PHE A 57 -0.74 -11.45 1.31
CA PHE A 57 -0.61 -12.78 0.71
C PHE A 57 0.84 -13.30 0.71
N VAL A 58 1.01 -14.57 1.11
CA VAL A 58 2.29 -15.29 1.03
C VAL A 58 2.32 -16.12 -0.24
N PRO A 59 3.03 -15.72 -1.30
CA PRO A 59 3.15 -16.54 -2.51
C PRO A 59 3.99 -17.79 -2.29
N ALA A 60 3.74 -18.82 -3.09
CA ALA A 60 4.58 -20.03 -3.14
C ALA A 60 5.99 -19.70 -3.65
N LYS A 61 7.01 -20.30 -3.01
CA LYS A 61 8.43 -20.00 -3.28
C LYS A 61 9.23 -21.17 -3.84
N VAL A 62 8.76 -22.39 -3.62
CA VAL A 62 9.51 -23.61 -3.94
C VAL A 62 8.71 -24.49 -4.90
N GLY A 63 9.27 -24.79 -6.05
CA GLY A 63 8.64 -25.61 -7.09
C GLY A 63 9.08 -25.19 -8.49
N LEU A 64 8.66 -25.94 -9.51
CA LEU A 64 8.81 -25.53 -10.90
C LEU A 64 7.90 -24.32 -11.20
N PRO A 65 8.23 -23.47 -12.18
CA PRO A 65 7.45 -22.28 -12.50
C PRO A 65 5.93 -22.52 -12.63
N LYS A 66 5.53 -23.60 -13.27
CA LYS A 66 4.12 -23.99 -13.42
C LYS A 66 3.49 -24.41 -12.10
N ASP A 67 4.22 -25.13 -11.24
CA ASP A 67 3.71 -25.61 -9.95
C ASP A 67 3.47 -24.45 -8.99
N LEU A 68 4.32 -23.41 -9.05
CA LEU A 68 4.14 -22.17 -8.28
C LEU A 68 2.84 -21.47 -8.67
N VAL A 69 2.53 -21.39 -9.99
CA VAL A 69 1.28 -20.79 -10.46
C VAL A 69 0.07 -21.61 -10.00
N ILE A 70 0.16 -22.94 -10.06
CA ILE A 70 -0.91 -23.84 -9.60
C ILE A 70 -1.18 -23.65 -8.11
N ASP A 71 -0.13 -23.60 -7.27
CA ASP A 71 -0.27 -23.46 -5.83
C ASP A 71 -0.80 -22.06 -5.46
N ASN A 72 -0.27 -21.00 -6.08
CA ASN A 72 -0.76 -19.64 -5.87
C ASN A 72 -2.23 -19.51 -6.27
N LEU A 73 -2.61 -20.00 -7.45
CA LEU A 73 -4.00 -19.94 -7.89
C LEU A 73 -4.93 -20.70 -6.94
N LYS A 74 -4.54 -21.90 -6.49
CA LYS A 74 -5.30 -22.68 -5.52
C LYS A 74 -5.57 -21.89 -4.23
N ARG A 75 -4.54 -21.22 -3.69
CA ARG A 75 -4.65 -20.39 -2.49
C ARG A 75 -5.50 -19.15 -2.73
N ILE A 76 -5.32 -18.48 -3.86
CA ILE A 76 -6.14 -17.32 -4.27
C ILE A 76 -7.61 -17.72 -4.37
N LYS A 77 -7.91 -18.82 -5.06
CA LYS A 77 -9.29 -19.34 -5.19
C LYS A 77 -9.88 -19.72 -3.84
N ALA A 78 -9.13 -20.36 -2.96
CA ALA A 78 -9.59 -20.69 -1.62
C ALA A 78 -10.02 -19.46 -0.81
N ILE A 79 -9.34 -18.31 -0.99
CA ILE A 79 -9.75 -17.04 -0.40
C ILE A 79 -11.03 -16.52 -1.07
N ILE A 80 -11.07 -16.45 -2.41
CA ILE A 80 -12.24 -15.98 -3.17
C ILE A 80 -13.49 -16.81 -2.83
N GLU A 81 -13.34 -18.10 -2.69
CA GLU A 81 -14.44 -19.05 -2.44
C GLU A 81 -14.80 -19.20 -0.95
N SER A 82 -14.07 -18.52 -0.05
CA SER A 82 -14.34 -18.60 1.39
C SER A 82 -15.65 -17.92 1.78
N GLU A 83 -16.23 -18.31 2.90
CA GLU A 83 -17.44 -17.69 3.44
C GLU A 83 -17.22 -16.20 3.79
N ALA A 84 -15.97 -15.81 4.12
CA ALA A 84 -15.64 -14.45 4.48
C ALA A 84 -15.76 -13.43 3.32
N THR A 85 -15.82 -13.91 2.07
CA THR A 85 -15.93 -13.05 0.87
C THR A 85 -17.35 -12.98 0.29
N LYS A 86 -18.32 -13.67 0.90
CA LYS A 86 -19.66 -13.80 0.33
C LYS A 86 -20.39 -12.47 0.10
N ASP A 87 -20.12 -11.50 0.97
CA ASP A 87 -20.78 -10.19 0.97
C ASP A 87 -19.86 -9.08 0.44
N LEU A 88 -18.70 -9.42 -0.15
CA LEU A 88 -17.78 -8.43 -0.71
C LEU A 88 -18.24 -7.96 -2.08
N ASP A 89 -18.16 -6.67 -2.30
CA ASP A 89 -18.34 -6.05 -3.62
C ASP A 89 -17.06 -6.11 -4.44
N ILE A 90 -15.89 -5.91 -3.78
CA ILE A 90 -14.59 -5.90 -4.43
C ILE A 90 -13.53 -6.57 -3.57
N LEU A 91 -12.64 -7.34 -4.23
CA LEU A 91 -11.52 -8.02 -3.59
C LEU A 91 -10.23 -7.75 -4.36
N VAL A 92 -9.19 -7.30 -3.65
CA VAL A 92 -7.90 -6.90 -4.22
C VAL A 92 -6.79 -7.82 -3.73
N PHE A 93 -6.02 -8.38 -4.66
CA PHE A 93 -4.82 -9.17 -4.40
C PHE A 93 -3.54 -8.38 -4.69
N PRO A 94 -2.40 -8.75 -4.05
CA PRO A 94 -1.13 -8.05 -4.22
C PRO A 94 -0.48 -8.19 -5.61
N GLU A 95 0.58 -7.40 -5.77
CA GLU A 95 1.49 -7.44 -6.91
C GLU A 95 2.34 -8.73 -6.92
N TYR A 96 2.61 -9.30 -8.10
CA TYR A 96 3.54 -10.42 -8.35
C TYR A 96 3.27 -11.71 -7.55
N ILE A 97 2.02 -12.01 -7.25
CA ILE A 97 1.70 -13.18 -6.42
C ILE A 97 1.19 -14.40 -7.20
N LEU A 98 0.79 -14.24 -8.46
CA LEU A 98 0.12 -15.31 -9.20
C LEU A 98 1.07 -16.06 -10.12
N ASN A 99 1.52 -15.41 -11.19
CA ASN A 99 2.33 -16.00 -12.24
C ASN A 99 3.77 -15.45 -12.24
N ASN A 100 4.62 -15.96 -13.11
CA ASN A 100 6.04 -15.65 -13.14
C ASN A 100 6.54 -15.47 -14.59
N MET A 101 7.83 -15.19 -14.75
CA MET A 101 8.45 -14.88 -16.06
C MET A 101 8.37 -16.02 -17.07
N ASP A 102 8.22 -17.27 -16.64
CA ASP A 102 8.06 -18.43 -17.52
C ASP A 102 6.59 -18.68 -17.90
N MET A 103 5.65 -18.14 -17.12
CA MET A 103 4.21 -18.35 -17.23
C MET A 103 3.45 -17.05 -17.45
N LYS A 104 3.96 -16.19 -18.34
CA LYS A 104 3.27 -14.93 -18.74
C LYS A 104 2.02 -15.23 -19.53
N THR A 105 1.01 -14.36 -19.43
CA THR A 105 -0.31 -14.53 -20.08
C THR A 105 -0.67 -13.36 -21.01
N TYR A 106 -1.49 -13.64 -22.00
CA TYR A 106 -2.18 -12.59 -22.76
C TYR A 106 -3.42 -12.14 -21.97
N ILE A 107 -3.60 -10.83 -21.88
CA ILE A 107 -4.76 -10.23 -21.23
C ILE A 107 -5.61 -9.54 -22.29
N PRO A 108 -6.92 -9.84 -22.37
CA PRO A 108 -7.80 -9.19 -23.35
C PRO A 108 -7.84 -7.67 -23.15
N ASP A 109 -8.01 -6.92 -24.24
CA ASP A 109 -8.29 -5.49 -24.12
C ASP A 109 -9.67 -5.31 -23.47
N PRO A 110 -9.78 -4.47 -22.42
CA PRO A 110 -11.06 -4.21 -21.77
C PRO A 110 -12.19 -3.78 -22.72
N LYS A 111 -11.84 -3.14 -23.84
CA LYS A 111 -12.82 -2.70 -24.87
C LYS A 111 -13.49 -3.85 -25.61
N ASP A 112 -12.85 -5.02 -25.63
CA ASP A 112 -13.39 -6.19 -26.34
C ASP A 112 -14.50 -6.89 -25.54
N GLY A 113 -14.65 -6.56 -24.26
CA GLY A 113 -15.68 -7.10 -23.39
C GLY A 113 -15.61 -8.62 -23.16
N ILE A 114 -14.41 -9.19 -23.25
CA ILE A 114 -14.17 -10.63 -23.16
C ILE A 114 -14.36 -11.13 -21.73
N VAL A 115 -15.06 -12.28 -21.63
CA VAL A 115 -15.19 -13.09 -20.43
C VAL A 115 -14.30 -14.33 -20.58
N PRO A 116 -13.09 -14.36 -19.99
CA PRO A 116 -12.18 -15.51 -20.15
C PRO A 116 -12.78 -16.85 -19.73
N CYS A 117 -13.75 -16.85 -18.82
CA CYS A 117 -14.51 -18.03 -18.40
C CYS A 117 -15.36 -18.66 -19.50
N GLU A 118 -15.68 -17.94 -20.56
CA GLU A 118 -16.58 -18.39 -21.66
C GLU A 118 -15.83 -18.78 -22.92
N VAL A 119 -14.50 -18.54 -22.97
CA VAL A 119 -13.67 -18.78 -24.14
C VAL A 119 -12.45 -19.66 -23.82
N THR A 120 -11.94 -20.38 -24.80
CA THR A 120 -10.91 -21.42 -24.61
C THR A 120 -9.48 -20.98 -24.99
N ASN A 121 -9.30 -19.75 -25.43
CA ASN A 121 -8.04 -19.25 -25.98
C ASN A 121 -7.16 -18.46 -25.01
N TYR A 122 -7.53 -18.43 -23.72
CA TYR A 122 -6.73 -17.82 -22.66
C TYR A 122 -6.09 -18.87 -21.74
N ASP A 123 -5.02 -18.47 -21.05
CA ASP A 123 -4.36 -19.35 -20.08
C ASP A 123 -5.31 -19.73 -18.95
N TRP A 124 -5.25 -21.00 -18.54
CA TRP A 124 -6.16 -21.62 -17.58
C TRP A 124 -6.32 -20.82 -16.26
N PHE A 125 -5.25 -20.20 -15.76
CA PHE A 125 -5.33 -19.43 -14.50
C PHE A 125 -6.13 -18.13 -14.67
N LEU A 126 -6.08 -17.45 -15.81
CA LEU A 126 -6.94 -16.29 -16.08
C LEU A 126 -8.41 -16.73 -16.24
N THR A 127 -8.65 -17.85 -16.92
CA THR A 127 -9.98 -18.44 -17.07
C THR A 127 -10.58 -18.80 -15.71
N GLU A 128 -9.83 -19.47 -14.83
CA GLU A 128 -10.31 -19.86 -13.51
C GLU A 128 -10.58 -18.66 -12.59
N LEU A 129 -9.80 -17.58 -12.66
CA LEU A 129 -10.07 -16.35 -11.91
C LEU A 129 -11.33 -15.64 -12.42
N SER A 130 -11.53 -15.61 -13.74
CA SER A 130 -12.76 -15.09 -14.34
C SER A 130 -14.00 -15.87 -13.89
N CYS A 131 -13.92 -17.20 -13.86
CA CYS A 131 -15.01 -18.06 -13.35
C CYS A 131 -15.24 -17.85 -11.84
N ALA A 132 -14.19 -17.67 -11.06
CA ALA A 132 -14.30 -17.42 -9.62
C ALA A 132 -14.98 -16.07 -9.31
N ALA A 133 -14.58 -14.99 -10.00
CA ALA A 133 -15.21 -13.68 -9.89
C ALA A 133 -16.72 -13.75 -10.20
N ARG A 134 -17.07 -14.43 -11.30
CA ARG A 134 -18.46 -14.67 -11.73
C ARG A 134 -19.25 -15.52 -10.71
N SER A 135 -18.66 -16.58 -10.20
CA SER A 135 -19.32 -17.46 -9.23
C SER A 135 -19.62 -16.74 -7.92
N ARG A 136 -18.75 -15.84 -7.49
CA ARG A 136 -18.90 -15.04 -6.26
C ARG A 136 -19.61 -13.71 -6.47
N GLN A 137 -19.90 -13.34 -7.72
CA GLN A 137 -20.56 -12.08 -8.05
C GLN A 137 -19.84 -10.85 -7.45
N LEU A 138 -18.50 -10.84 -7.45
CA LEU A 138 -17.68 -9.76 -6.93
C LEU A 138 -16.74 -9.18 -8.01
N TYR A 139 -16.31 -7.93 -7.83
CA TYR A 139 -15.21 -7.37 -8.59
C TYR A 139 -13.89 -7.92 -8.05
N LEU A 140 -13.09 -8.50 -8.94
CA LEU A 140 -11.82 -9.12 -8.58
C LEU A 140 -10.65 -8.39 -9.23
N VAL A 141 -9.69 -7.96 -8.41
CA VAL A 141 -8.45 -7.34 -8.90
C VAL A 141 -7.27 -8.27 -8.62
N VAL A 142 -6.58 -8.66 -9.68
CA VAL A 142 -5.39 -9.51 -9.60
C VAL A 142 -4.27 -8.93 -10.47
N ASN A 143 -3.07 -8.88 -9.92
CA ASN A 143 -1.89 -8.51 -10.67
C ASN A 143 -1.27 -9.74 -11.36
N MET A 144 -0.83 -9.56 -12.60
CA MET A 144 -0.26 -10.62 -13.44
C MET A 144 0.91 -10.10 -14.28
N LEU A 145 1.86 -10.98 -14.57
CA LEU A 145 2.83 -10.76 -15.65
C LEU A 145 2.15 -11.03 -16.99
N GLU A 146 1.95 -9.94 -17.73
CA GLU A 146 1.34 -9.93 -19.07
C GLU A 146 2.42 -10.07 -20.14
N LYS A 147 2.10 -10.79 -21.22
CA LYS A 147 2.82 -10.70 -22.49
C LYS A 147 1.90 -10.09 -23.55
N GLU A 148 2.43 -9.17 -24.33
CA GLU A 148 1.75 -8.57 -25.47
C GLU A 148 2.54 -8.81 -26.74
N PHE A 149 1.90 -9.36 -27.76
CA PHE A 149 2.54 -9.56 -29.04
C PHE A 149 2.91 -8.21 -29.69
N CYS A 150 4.11 -8.12 -30.24
CA CYS A 150 4.57 -6.95 -30.96
C CYS A 150 5.37 -7.35 -32.22
N LEU A 151 5.46 -6.45 -33.17
CA LEU A 151 6.24 -6.65 -34.39
C LEU A 151 7.56 -5.88 -34.27
N PRO A 152 8.73 -6.57 -34.31
CA PRO A 152 10.04 -5.93 -34.12
C PRO A 152 10.37 -4.79 -35.11
N PHE A 153 9.67 -4.72 -36.21
CA PHE A 153 9.92 -3.74 -37.31
C PHE A 153 8.77 -2.76 -37.52
N ALA A 154 7.71 -2.80 -36.72
CA ALA A 154 6.64 -1.82 -36.78
C ALA A 154 7.08 -0.54 -36.06
N ASN A 155 7.15 0.59 -36.76
CA ASN A 155 7.68 1.88 -36.32
C ASN A 155 6.94 2.56 -35.13
N GLN A 156 6.11 1.85 -34.37
CA GLN A 156 5.22 2.47 -33.41
C GLN A 156 5.59 2.22 -31.95
N ARG A 157 6.48 1.26 -31.64
CA ARG A 157 6.88 0.92 -30.27
C ARG A 157 8.11 0.02 -30.25
N LYS A 158 8.99 0.22 -29.28
CA LYS A 158 10.10 -0.70 -29.03
C LYS A 158 9.55 -2.09 -28.74
N CYS A 159 9.90 -3.06 -29.57
CA CYS A 159 9.49 -4.45 -29.46
C CYS A 159 10.71 -5.30 -29.07
N HIS A 160 10.57 -6.14 -28.05
CA HIS A 160 11.62 -7.07 -27.66
C HIS A 160 11.88 -8.10 -28.79
N PRO A 161 13.14 -8.55 -29.00
CA PRO A 161 13.48 -9.52 -30.05
C PRO A 161 12.71 -10.84 -30.01
N SER A 162 12.13 -11.21 -28.86
CA SER A 162 11.27 -12.38 -28.72
C SER A 162 9.91 -12.29 -29.43
N GLY A 163 9.55 -11.11 -29.97
CA GLY A 163 8.27 -10.86 -30.61
C GLY A 163 7.13 -10.52 -29.63
N TYR A 164 7.43 -10.30 -28.36
CA TYR A 164 6.46 -9.82 -27.36
C TYR A 164 7.13 -8.95 -26.29
N ASN A 165 6.39 -7.97 -25.81
CA ASN A 165 6.72 -7.18 -24.62
C ASN A 165 6.09 -7.81 -23.38
N THR A 166 6.71 -7.57 -22.22
CA THR A 166 6.25 -8.09 -20.92
C THR A 166 5.88 -6.94 -20.00
N PHE A 167 4.73 -7.01 -19.34
CA PHE A 167 4.26 -5.97 -18.42
C PHE A 167 3.88 -6.54 -17.05
N ASN A 168 4.12 -5.73 -16.03
CA ASN A 168 3.52 -5.88 -14.73
C ASN A 168 2.13 -5.23 -14.79
N THR A 169 1.07 -6.02 -14.68
CA THR A 169 -0.28 -5.60 -15.08
C THR A 169 -1.33 -5.92 -14.03
N ASN A 170 -2.10 -4.90 -13.61
CA ASN A 170 -3.35 -5.11 -12.88
C ASN A 170 -4.48 -5.41 -13.83
N VAL A 171 -5.26 -6.43 -13.52
CA VAL A 171 -6.47 -6.85 -14.24
C VAL A 171 -7.66 -6.74 -13.31
N VAL A 172 -8.74 -6.13 -13.79
CA VAL A 172 -10.01 -6.06 -13.08
C VAL A 172 -11.06 -6.89 -13.80
N LEU A 173 -11.64 -7.83 -13.08
CA LEU A 173 -12.75 -8.67 -13.52
C LEU A 173 -14.04 -8.19 -12.83
N ASP A 174 -15.11 -8.03 -13.60
CA ASP A 174 -16.43 -7.68 -13.05
C ASP A 174 -17.18 -8.90 -12.49
N ARG A 175 -18.40 -8.69 -11.99
CA ARG A 175 -19.26 -9.74 -11.44
C ARG A 175 -19.65 -10.82 -12.44
N GLN A 176 -19.46 -10.60 -13.75
CA GLN A 176 -19.64 -11.59 -14.82
C GLN A 176 -18.33 -12.30 -15.18
N GLY A 177 -17.23 -11.94 -14.56
CA GLY A 177 -15.87 -12.42 -14.89
C GLY A 177 -15.28 -11.76 -16.13
N ARG A 178 -15.84 -10.64 -16.60
CA ARG A 178 -15.37 -9.89 -17.76
C ARG A 178 -14.17 -9.03 -17.38
N VAL A 179 -13.15 -8.98 -18.23
CA VAL A 179 -12.06 -8.01 -18.09
C VAL A 179 -12.58 -6.62 -18.44
N ILE A 180 -12.68 -5.74 -17.45
CA ILE A 180 -13.24 -4.39 -17.60
C ILE A 180 -12.20 -3.28 -17.46
N SER A 181 -11.05 -3.56 -16.87
CA SER A 181 -9.94 -2.62 -16.77
C SER A 181 -8.61 -3.35 -16.74
N ARG A 182 -7.58 -2.68 -17.24
CA ARG A 182 -6.19 -3.15 -17.27
C ARG A 182 -5.26 -1.95 -17.10
N TYR A 183 -4.30 -2.07 -16.18
CA TYR A 183 -3.25 -1.07 -15.98
C TYR A 183 -1.88 -1.73 -16.02
N ARG A 184 -0.97 -1.20 -16.82
CA ARG A 184 0.43 -1.62 -16.92
C ARG A 184 1.31 -0.65 -16.15
N LYS A 185 2.08 -1.17 -15.20
CA LYS A 185 2.95 -0.39 -14.32
C LYS A 185 3.85 0.56 -15.11
N SER A 186 3.85 1.82 -14.72
CA SER A 186 4.59 2.88 -15.41
C SER A 186 5.98 3.11 -14.81
N HIS A 187 6.14 2.92 -13.50
CA HIS A 187 7.40 3.12 -12.79
C HIS A 187 7.90 1.81 -12.23
N LEU A 188 8.91 1.27 -12.89
CA LEU A 188 9.51 -0.01 -12.51
C LEU A 188 10.50 0.18 -11.36
N PHE A 189 10.51 -0.79 -10.44
CA PHE A 189 11.35 -0.79 -9.26
C PHE A 189 12.50 -1.79 -9.38
N ARG A 190 13.76 -1.37 -9.11
CA ARG A 190 14.96 -2.24 -9.09
C ARG A 190 15.08 -3.14 -10.34
N TYR A 191 15.03 -4.47 -10.11
CA TYR A 191 15.28 -5.49 -11.13
C TYR A 191 14.18 -5.64 -12.19
N GLU A 192 13.01 -5.03 -12.00
CA GLU A 192 11.95 -5.03 -12.99
C GLU A 192 12.41 -4.48 -14.34
N TRP A 193 13.35 -3.51 -14.34
CA TRP A 193 13.94 -2.93 -15.55
C TRP A 193 14.60 -3.94 -16.49
N TYR A 194 15.00 -5.11 -15.98
CA TYR A 194 15.64 -6.16 -16.78
C TYR A 194 14.65 -7.15 -17.39
N SER A 195 13.42 -7.16 -16.94
CA SER A 195 12.45 -8.22 -17.24
C SER A 195 11.09 -7.73 -17.69
N THR A 196 10.78 -6.45 -17.48
CA THR A 196 9.48 -5.85 -17.80
C THR A 196 9.64 -4.59 -18.62
N ASP A 197 8.66 -4.36 -19.49
CA ASP A 197 8.55 -3.17 -20.34
C ASP A 197 7.58 -2.17 -19.74
N ILE A 198 7.68 -0.91 -20.16
CA ILE A 198 6.73 0.16 -19.86
C ILE A 198 6.08 0.70 -21.11
N LEU A 199 4.94 1.36 -20.98
CA LEU A 199 4.35 2.15 -22.03
C LEU A 199 5.10 3.49 -22.16
N GLU A 200 5.12 4.08 -23.36
CA GLU A 200 5.73 5.40 -23.59
C GLU A 200 5.02 6.51 -22.79
N THR A 201 3.74 6.34 -22.55
CA THR A 201 2.93 7.26 -21.75
C THR A 201 2.19 6.49 -20.67
N PRO A 202 2.24 6.92 -19.40
CA PRO A 202 1.48 6.32 -18.33
C PRO A 202 -0.02 6.26 -18.63
N GLN A 203 -0.64 5.12 -18.34
CA GLN A 203 -2.08 4.96 -18.49
C GLN A 203 -2.80 5.52 -17.25
N LEU A 204 -3.93 6.19 -17.47
CA LEU A 204 -4.88 6.56 -16.41
C LEU A 204 -6.03 5.56 -16.45
N ALA A 205 -5.81 4.39 -15.86
CA ALA A 205 -6.79 3.31 -15.88
C ALA A 205 -7.88 3.54 -14.81
N THR A 206 -9.13 3.55 -15.27
CA THR A 206 -10.32 3.69 -14.42
C THR A 206 -11.42 2.74 -14.86
N PHE A 207 -12.31 2.40 -13.95
CA PHE A 207 -13.55 1.69 -14.24
C PHE A 207 -14.63 2.08 -13.24
N THR A 208 -15.89 1.99 -13.66
CA THR A 208 -17.05 2.27 -12.79
C THR A 208 -17.80 0.97 -12.50
N THR A 209 -18.13 0.79 -11.23
CA THR A 209 -18.84 -0.39 -10.73
C THR A 209 -20.37 -0.22 -10.77
N ASP A 210 -21.10 -1.33 -10.66
CA ASP A 210 -22.57 -1.34 -10.57
C ASP A 210 -23.09 -0.75 -9.24
N PHE A 211 -22.26 -0.69 -8.21
CA PHE A 211 -22.57 0.02 -6.96
C PHE A 211 -22.20 1.52 -6.98
N GLY A 212 -21.91 2.07 -8.16
CA GLY A 212 -21.80 3.52 -8.40
C GLY A 212 -20.46 4.16 -8.01
N VAL A 213 -19.40 3.37 -7.77
CA VAL A 213 -18.05 3.88 -7.46
C VAL A 213 -17.15 3.78 -8.68
N THR A 214 -16.44 4.88 -8.99
CA THR A 214 -15.38 4.89 -10.01
C THR A 214 -14.02 4.73 -9.34
N PHE A 215 -13.34 3.63 -9.65
CA PHE A 215 -11.99 3.34 -9.18
C PHE A 215 -10.93 3.77 -10.21
N GLY A 216 -9.82 4.30 -9.69
CA GLY A 216 -8.55 4.34 -10.39
C GLY A 216 -7.62 3.26 -9.86
N HIS A 217 -6.62 2.82 -10.64
CA HIS A 217 -5.64 1.87 -10.13
C HIS A 217 -4.24 2.10 -10.70
N PHE A 218 -3.26 1.85 -9.85
CA PHE A 218 -1.84 1.87 -10.15
C PHE A 218 -1.11 0.84 -9.27
N ILE A 219 0.20 0.64 -9.49
CA ILE A 219 0.94 -0.46 -8.87
C ILE A 219 2.15 0.06 -8.10
N CYS A 220 2.25 -0.27 -6.80
CA CYS A 220 3.45 -0.22 -5.97
C CYS A 220 4.22 1.12 -6.09
N PHE A 221 5.38 1.13 -6.75
CA PHE A 221 6.27 2.28 -6.87
C PHE A 221 5.65 3.49 -7.57
N ASP A 222 4.60 3.30 -8.38
CA ASP A 222 3.84 4.39 -9.01
C ASP A 222 3.31 5.41 -7.99
N MET A 223 3.07 5.02 -6.73
CA MET A 223 2.56 5.89 -5.66
C MET A 223 3.46 7.11 -5.39
N LEU A 224 4.76 7.00 -5.67
CA LEU A 224 5.72 8.09 -5.46
C LEU A 224 5.82 9.07 -6.63
N TYR A 225 4.99 8.91 -7.68
CA TYR A 225 5.03 9.74 -8.89
C TYR A 225 3.71 10.48 -9.11
N TYR A 226 3.79 11.57 -9.87
CA TYR A 226 2.59 12.33 -10.22
C TYR A 226 1.70 11.54 -11.18
N GLU A 227 2.29 11.05 -12.27
CA GLU A 227 1.65 10.14 -13.22
C GLU A 227 1.93 8.69 -12.78
N PRO A 228 0.92 7.82 -12.66
CA PRO A 228 -0.52 8.09 -12.75
C PRO A 228 -1.17 8.47 -11.41
N ALA A 229 -0.47 8.28 -10.26
CA ALA A 229 -1.09 8.25 -8.95
C ALA A 229 -1.80 9.58 -8.58
N GLU A 230 -1.04 10.67 -8.51
CA GLU A 230 -1.61 11.99 -8.21
C GLU A 230 -2.52 12.50 -9.33
N GLN A 231 -2.22 12.15 -10.58
CA GLN A 231 -2.99 12.59 -11.74
C GLN A 231 -4.41 12.01 -11.75
N LEU A 232 -4.58 10.75 -11.34
CA LEU A 232 -5.91 10.13 -11.19
C LEU A 232 -6.77 10.91 -10.19
N VAL A 233 -6.19 11.34 -9.08
CA VAL A 233 -6.90 12.09 -8.05
C VAL A 233 -7.12 13.54 -8.48
N LYS A 234 -6.05 14.25 -8.85
CA LYS A 234 -6.08 15.73 -9.01
C LYS A 234 -6.65 16.20 -10.36
N GLU A 235 -6.56 15.38 -11.40
CA GLU A 235 -7.03 15.75 -12.74
C GLU A 235 -8.26 14.95 -13.19
N LYS A 236 -8.42 13.70 -12.70
CA LYS A 236 -9.58 12.87 -13.04
C LYS A 236 -10.63 12.83 -11.93
N ASN A 237 -10.35 13.43 -10.76
CA ASN A 237 -11.23 13.46 -9.60
C ASN A 237 -11.67 12.07 -9.12
N VAL A 238 -10.79 11.09 -9.25
CA VAL A 238 -11.03 9.74 -8.73
C VAL A 238 -10.92 9.76 -7.21
N THR A 239 -11.92 9.21 -6.53
CA THR A 239 -12.02 9.22 -5.06
C THR A 239 -11.71 7.87 -4.42
N ASP A 240 -11.57 6.82 -5.23
CA ASP A 240 -11.38 5.44 -4.79
C ASP A 240 -10.26 4.79 -5.61
N ILE A 241 -9.22 4.35 -4.92
CA ILE A 241 -7.99 3.86 -5.55
C ILE A 241 -7.72 2.41 -5.14
N ILE A 242 -7.37 1.59 -6.13
CA ILE A 242 -6.89 0.22 -5.95
C ILE A 242 -5.37 0.21 -6.09
N TYR A 243 -4.69 -0.40 -5.12
CA TYR A 243 -3.25 -0.37 -4.99
C TYR A 243 -2.66 -1.74 -4.65
N PRO A 244 -2.51 -2.65 -5.61
CA PRO A 244 -1.66 -3.82 -5.45
C PRO A 244 -0.20 -3.42 -5.32
N THR A 245 0.49 -4.00 -4.36
CA THR A 245 1.88 -3.64 -4.08
C THR A 245 2.73 -4.83 -3.64
N HIS A 246 4.03 -4.65 -3.75
CA HIS A 246 5.08 -5.46 -3.16
C HIS A 246 6.09 -4.48 -2.56
N TRP A 247 5.65 -3.79 -1.49
CA TRP A 247 6.33 -2.61 -0.97
C TRP A 247 7.50 -2.96 -0.07
N PHE A 248 8.64 -2.36 -0.33
CA PHE A 248 9.83 -2.47 0.51
C PHE A 248 9.82 -1.37 1.56
N SER A 249 9.43 -1.70 2.79
CA SER A 249 9.31 -0.75 3.89
C SER A 249 10.64 -0.10 4.26
N GLU A 250 10.66 1.25 4.30
CA GLU A 250 11.85 2.07 4.54
C GLU A 250 11.62 3.02 5.71
N LEU A 251 12.53 3.00 6.68
CA LEU A 251 12.54 3.93 7.81
C LEU A 251 13.37 5.18 7.48
N PRO A 252 12.97 6.35 7.97
CA PRO A 252 11.90 6.59 8.94
C PRO A 252 10.54 6.96 8.32
N PHE A 253 10.38 7.14 7.00
CA PHE A 253 9.23 7.85 6.43
C PHE A 253 8.29 7.02 5.55
N LEU A 254 8.75 5.91 4.98
CA LEU A 254 8.08 5.19 3.91
C LEU A 254 7.90 3.68 4.20
N THR A 255 7.50 3.32 5.43
CA THR A 255 7.00 1.95 5.64
C THR A 255 5.63 1.77 4.97
N ALA A 256 5.25 0.53 4.61
CA ALA A 256 4.07 0.25 3.79
C ALA A 256 2.81 0.96 4.29
N VAL A 257 2.35 0.62 5.50
CA VAL A 257 1.10 1.20 6.07
C VAL A 257 1.22 2.69 6.38
N GLN A 258 2.43 3.18 6.71
CA GLN A 258 2.70 4.60 6.95
C GLN A 258 2.51 5.42 5.68
N ASN A 259 3.10 4.97 4.57
CA ASN A 259 2.99 5.62 3.27
C ASN A 259 1.56 5.54 2.71
N GLN A 260 0.93 4.38 2.80
CA GLN A 260 -0.44 4.17 2.34
C GLN A 260 -1.43 5.10 3.06
N GLU A 261 -1.38 5.16 4.41
CA GLU A 261 -2.28 6.02 5.19
C GLU A 261 -1.99 7.51 4.96
N GLY A 262 -0.70 7.89 4.91
CA GLY A 262 -0.29 9.27 4.64
C GLY A 262 -0.75 9.75 3.26
N TRP A 263 -0.55 8.94 2.23
CA TRP A 263 -0.97 9.23 0.86
C TRP A 263 -2.51 9.34 0.72
N ALA A 264 -3.24 8.36 1.29
CA ALA A 264 -4.70 8.38 1.28
C ALA A 264 -5.27 9.59 2.03
N PHE A 265 -4.67 9.94 3.19
CA PHE A 265 -5.04 11.11 3.97
C PHE A 265 -4.82 12.43 3.22
N ALA A 266 -3.64 12.59 2.60
CA ALA A 266 -3.27 13.82 1.90
C ALA A 266 -4.18 14.10 0.69
N ASN A 267 -4.54 13.04 -0.04
CA ASN A 267 -5.40 13.10 -1.21
C ASN A 267 -6.90 13.03 -0.89
N ASP A 268 -7.26 12.76 0.37
CA ASP A 268 -8.63 12.51 0.83
C ASP A 268 -9.39 11.50 -0.03
N VAL A 269 -8.77 10.34 -0.30
CA VAL A 269 -9.32 9.26 -1.12
C VAL A 269 -9.42 7.95 -0.35
N ASN A 270 -10.35 7.09 -0.75
CA ASN A 270 -10.34 5.70 -0.32
C ASN A 270 -9.19 4.96 -1.02
N LEU A 271 -8.41 4.18 -0.26
CA LEU A 271 -7.30 3.40 -0.78
C LEU A 271 -7.45 1.94 -0.36
N LEU A 272 -7.51 1.03 -1.34
CA LEU A 272 -7.53 -0.42 -1.15
C LEU A 272 -6.14 -0.97 -1.46
N ALA A 273 -5.30 -1.14 -0.45
CA ALA A 273 -3.90 -1.54 -0.57
C ALA A 273 -3.71 -3.01 -0.18
N ALA A 274 -3.23 -3.82 -1.12
CA ALA A 274 -2.91 -5.23 -0.91
C ALA A 274 -1.41 -5.47 -1.12
N ASP A 275 -0.72 -6.02 -0.12
CA ASP A 275 0.74 -6.24 -0.14
C ASP A 275 1.10 -7.73 -0.05
N ALA A 276 2.21 -8.10 -0.71
CA ALA A 276 2.79 -9.42 -0.57
C ALA A 276 3.50 -9.55 0.79
N SER A 277 3.40 -10.74 1.40
CA SER A 277 3.91 -10.96 2.76
C SER A 277 5.25 -11.68 2.77
N TYR A 278 6.32 -10.90 2.82
CA TYR A 278 7.71 -11.33 2.99
C TYR A 278 8.44 -10.48 4.04
N PRO A 279 8.08 -10.56 5.33
CA PRO A 279 8.62 -9.68 6.38
C PRO A 279 10.15 -9.70 6.47
N SER A 280 10.79 -10.85 6.25
CA SER A 280 12.26 -10.98 6.19
C SER A 280 12.90 -10.34 4.94
N GLN A 281 12.10 -9.83 4.02
CA GLN A 281 12.51 -9.10 2.81
C GLN A 281 11.87 -7.71 2.75
N GLN A 282 11.42 -7.19 3.90
CA GLN A 282 10.86 -5.84 4.07
C GLN A 282 9.45 -5.63 3.48
N ASN A 283 8.82 -6.70 2.97
CA ASN A 283 7.51 -6.59 2.33
C ASN A 283 6.43 -7.14 3.25
N THR A 284 5.57 -6.27 3.69
CA THR A 284 4.32 -6.56 4.41
C THR A 284 3.62 -5.24 4.71
N GLY A 285 2.32 -5.26 4.77
CA GLY A 285 1.51 -4.12 5.16
C GLY A 285 0.39 -3.83 4.18
N SER A 286 -0.78 -4.39 4.46
CA SER A 286 -2.01 -4.17 3.70
C SER A 286 -3.01 -3.34 4.48
N GLY A 287 -3.87 -2.58 3.78
CA GLY A 287 -4.89 -1.78 4.45
C GLY A 287 -5.99 -1.25 3.55
N ILE A 288 -7.08 -0.87 4.19
CA ILE A 288 -8.23 -0.16 3.62
C ILE A 288 -8.34 1.17 4.37
N TYR A 289 -8.24 2.26 3.63
CA TYR A 289 -8.20 3.62 4.16
C TYR A 289 -9.34 4.46 3.58
N ALA A 290 -9.86 5.40 4.37
CA ALA A 290 -10.96 6.29 3.99
C ALA A 290 -10.55 7.77 4.10
N GLY A 291 -9.57 8.17 3.31
CA GLY A 291 -9.08 9.54 3.25
C GLY A 291 -8.70 10.10 4.61
N ARG A 292 -9.24 11.27 4.93
CA ARG A 292 -8.99 11.99 6.20
C ARG A 292 -9.56 11.29 7.44
N LEU A 293 -10.41 10.28 7.28
CA LEU A 293 -10.85 9.42 8.39
C LEU A 293 -9.74 8.44 8.84
N GLY A 294 -8.74 8.18 7.97
CA GLY A 294 -7.68 7.22 8.24
C GLY A 294 -8.08 5.78 7.94
N ARG A 295 -7.38 4.82 8.54
CA ARG A 295 -7.58 3.39 8.28
C ARG A 295 -8.89 2.85 8.84
N LEU A 296 -9.61 2.11 8.02
CA LEU A 296 -10.76 1.29 8.41
C LEU A 296 -10.30 -0.11 8.87
N SER A 297 -9.32 -0.69 8.17
CA SER A 297 -8.68 -1.96 8.49
C SER A 297 -7.27 -1.95 7.93
N ALA A 298 -6.25 -2.17 8.75
CA ALA A 298 -4.87 -2.27 8.27
C ALA A 298 -4.06 -3.18 9.19
N ALA A 299 -3.07 -3.88 8.62
CA ALA A 299 -2.18 -4.75 9.36
C ALA A 299 -0.80 -4.81 8.72
N ILE A 300 0.21 -5.05 9.56
CA ILE A 300 1.58 -5.37 9.18
C ILE A 300 2.03 -6.57 10.01
N PHE A 301 2.88 -7.43 9.46
CA PHE A 301 3.21 -8.71 10.07
C PHE A 301 4.72 -8.89 10.23
N GLN A 302 5.13 -9.59 11.30
CA GLN A 302 6.53 -9.97 11.54
C GLN A 302 6.90 -11.34 10.93
N GLU A 303 5.89 -12.15 10.65
CA GLU A 303 6.04 -13.49 10.04
C GLU A 303 5.21 -13.56 8.75
N PRO A 304 5.61 -14.35 7.77
CA PRO A 304 4.83 -14.53 6.54
C PRO A 304 3.39 -14.93 6.86
N THR A 305 2.44 -14.09 6.47
CA THR A 305 1.03 -14.24 6.85
C THR A 305 0.12 -14.01 5.65
N THR A 306 -0.81 -14.94 5.41
CA THR A 306 -1.93 -14.70 4.48
C THR A 306 -3.15 -14.28 5.29
N LYS A 307 -3.65 -13.07 5.03
CA LYS A 307 -4.75 -12.48 5.78
C LYS A 307 -5.67 -11.67 4.87
N LEU A 308 -6.97 -11.95 4.96
CA LEU A 308 -8.00 -11.12 4.36
C LEU A 308 -8.39 -10.02 5.36
N LEU A 309 -8.29 -8.77 4.95
CA LEU A 309 -8.77 -7.59 5.66
C LEU A 309 -10.04 -7.10 4.97
N ILE A 310 -11.07 -6.84 5.75
CA ILE A 310 -12.39 -6.42 5.26
C ILE A 310 -12.81 -5.12 5.95
N ALA A 311 -13.48 -4.24 5.19
CA ALA A 311 -14.13 -3.07 5.73
C ALA A 311 -15.36 -2.66 4.90
N LYS A 312 -16.33 -2.01 5.56
CA LYS A 312 -17.35 -1.18 4.91
C LYS A 312 -16.74 0.18 4.63
N VAL A 313 -16.59 0.51 3.36
CA VAL A 313 -15.90 1.72 2.90
C VAL A 313 -16.94 2.80 2.56
N PRO A 314 -16.90 3.98 3.19
CA PRO A 314 -17.83 5.05 2.84
C PRO A 314 -17.52 5.58 1.43
N LYS A 315 -18.55 5.74 0.60
CA LYS A 315 -18.41 6.47 -0.66
C LYS A 315 -18.10 7.94 -0.38
N SER A 316 -17.39 8.60 -1.29
CA SER A 316 -16.84 9.94 -1.06
C SER A 316 -17.87 10.96 -0.61
N GLU A 317 -19.08 10.94 -1.19
CA GLU A 317 -20.18 11.83 -0.86
C GLU A 317 -20.77 11.63 0.55
N TYR A 318 -20.58 10.44 1.13
CA TYR A 318 -21.05 10.11 2.48
C TYR A 318 -19.94 10.13 3.54
N ARG A 319 -18.68 10.34 3.16
CA ARG A 319 -17.52 10.27 4.07
C ARG A 319 -17.63 11.24 5.24
N SER A 320 -18.12 12.46 5.02
CA SER A 320 -18.27 13.47 6.06
C SER A 320 -19.28 13.10 7.14
N SER A 321 -20.27 12.25 6.80
CA SER A 321 -21.29 11.75 7.73
C SER A 321 -20.99 10.37 8.29
N TYR A 322 -19.93 9.71 7.79
CA TYR A 322 -19.55 8.36 8.22
C TYR A 322 -19.00 8.38 9.64
N GLN A 323 -19.60 7.56 10.49
CA GLN A 323 -19.10 7.35 11.84
C GLN A 323 -18.19 6.14 11.86
N MET A 324 -16.91 6.39 12.13
CA MET A 324 -15.97 5.29 12.39
C MET A 324 -16.52 4.41 13.52
N PRO A 325 -16.44 3.08 13.39
CA PRO A 325 -16.79 2.20 14.50
C PRO A 325 -16.03 2.65 15.75
N THR A 326 -16.78 2.96 16.81
CA THR A 326 -16.20 3.37 18.09
C THR A 326 -15.44 2.19 18.71
N ALA A 327 -14.18 2.05 18.35
CA ALA A 327 -13.26 1.28 19.21
C ALA A 327 -13.17 2.03 20.54
N ILE A 328 -13.41 1.34 21.64
CA ILE A 328 -13.06 1.88 22.98
C ILE A 328 -11.55 2.07 22.96
N GLU A 329 -11.12 3.30 22.72
CA GLU A 329 -9.68 3.60 22.75
C GLU A 329 -9.18 3.39 24.17
N PRO A 330 -8.14 2.58 24.38
CA PRO A 330 -7.63 2.32 25.71
C PRO A 330 -7.15 3.64 26.34
N VAL A 331 -7.43 3.80 27.62
CA VAL A 331 -6.88 4.92 28.41
C VAL A 331 -5.36 4.84 28.32
N PHE A 332 -4.72 5.96 27.96
CA PHE A 332 -3.26 6.02 27.94
C PHE A 332 -2.69 5.71 29.32
N MET A 333 -1.94 4.64 29.42
CA MET A 333 -1.21 4.26 30.64
C MET A 333 0.28 4.16 30.32
N PRO A 334 1.13 5.02 30.89
CA PRO A 334 2.57 4.95 30.69
C PRO A 334 3.13 3.59 31.12
N GLN A 335 3.94 2.97 30.26
CA GLN A 335 4.58 1.67 30.50
C GLN A 335 6.08 1.79 30.25
N LEU A 336 6.89 1.18 31.12
CA LEU A 336 8.35 1.14 30.96
C LEU A 336 8.76 0.30 29.75
N VAL A 337 8.00 -0.74 29.43
CA VAL A 337 8.27 -1.62 28.30
C VAL A 337 6.99 -1.82 27.50
N THR A 338 7.05 -1.65 26.20
CA THR A 338 5.95 -1.92 25.27
C THR A 338 6.33 -3.02 24.29
N PRO A 339 5.36 -3.83 23.84
CA PRO A 339 5.56 -4.74 22.72
C PRO A 339 6.01 -3.95 21.47
N ARG A 340 6.93 -4.53 20.71
CA ARG A 340 7.44 -3.94 19.47
C ARG A 340 7.71 -4.99 18.43
N PHE A 341 7.74 -4.58 17.17
CA PHE A 341 8.14 -5.45 16.08
C PHE A 341 9.66 -5.55 16.03
N THR A 342 10.19 -6.76 16.05
CA THR A 342 11.63 -7.02 16.07
C THR A 342 12.12 -7.95 14.97
N LYS A 343 11.20 -8.73 14.36
CA LYS A 343 11.52 -9.70 13.31
C LYS A 343 11.26 -9.21 11.89
N LEU A 344 10.59 -8.05 11.77
CA LEU A 344 10.40 -7.40 10.48
C LEU A 344 11.73 -6.76 10.06
N ASP A 345 12.26 -7.15 8.91
CA ASP A 345 13.38 -6.45 8.29
C ASP A 345 12.90 -5.14 7.64
N LEU A 346 13.67 -4.07 7.77
CA LEU A 346 13.31 -2.74 7.29
C LEU A 346 14.52 -2.11 6.61
N GLN A 347 14.31 -1.45 5.48
CA GLN A 347 15.34 -0.63 4.87
C GLN A 347 15.55 0.65 5.68
N ARG A 348 16.74 1.24 5.54
CA ARG A 348 17.04 2.58 6.01
C ARG A 348 17.10 3.54 4.84
N ASP A 349 16.44 4.67 4.96
CA ASP A 349 16.63 5.80 4.06
C ASP A 349 18.01 6.44 4.30
N TYR A 350 18.91 6.26 3.35
CA TYR A 350 20.27 6.83 3.43
C TYR A 350 20.29 8.35 3.20
N ASN A 351 19.22 8.92 2.67
CA ASN A 351 19.12 10.36 2.42
C ASN A 351 19.03 11.16 3.73
N VAL A 352 18.65 10.52 4.83
CA VAL A 352 18.68 11.15 6.18
C VAL A 352 20.03 11.81 6.49
N ASP A 353 21.12 11.34 5.91
CA ASP A 353 22.47 11.86 6.17
C ASP A 353 22.70 13.28 5.60
N VAL A 354 21.86 13.74 4.64
CA VAL A 354 21.95 15.11 4.08
C VAL A 354 21.04 16.12 4.79
N PHE A 355 20.21 15.68 5.73
CA PHE A 355 19.31 16.55 6.47
C PHE A 355 20.05 17.43 7.46
N THR A 356 19.52 18.63 7.73
CA THR A 356 19.90 19.36 8.93
C THR A 356 19.21 18.72 10.12
N THR A 357 20.01 18.24 11.08
CA THR A 357 19.46 17.56 12.26
C THR A 357 20.03 18.12 13.56
N LYS A 358 19.26 18.03 14.63
CA LYS A 358 19.68 18.36 16.00
C LYS A 358 19.32 17.20 16.93
N LEU A 359 20.33 16.60 17.58
CA LEU A 359 20.10 15.59 18.61
C LEU A 359 19.49 16.27 19.84
N LEU A 360 18.43 15.69 20.37
CA LEU A 360 17.83 16.14 21.63
C LEU A 360 18.57 15.51 22.81
N GLU A 361 18.76 16.30 23.87
CA GLU A 361 19.34 15.81 25.12
C GLU A 361 18.54 14.60 25.65
N GLU A 362 19.22 13.63 26.26
CA GLU A 362 18.55 12.39 26.70
C GLU A 362 17.44 12.66 27.71
N ASN A 363 17.65 13.61 28.59
CA ASN A 363 16.77 13.95 29.70
C ASN A 363 15.95 15.23 29.48
N PHE A 364 15.83 15.72 28.23
CA PHE A 364 15.00 16.91 27.96
C PHE A 364 13.56 16.69 28.38
N THR A 365 12.90 17.71 28.92
CA THR A 365 11.48 17.71 29.23
C THR A 365 10.69 18.66 28.34
N THR A 366 11.31 19.76 27.92
CA THR A 366 10.69 20.77 27.07
C THR A 366 11.68 21.23 26.01
N VAL A 367 11.22 21.36 24.77
CA VAL A 367 11.97 21.91 23.64
C VAL A 367 11.07 22.83 22.86
N ASN A 368 11.55 24.08 22.62
CA ASN A 368 10.97 25.01 21.68
C ASN A 368 12.10 25.43 20.74
N GLU A 369 12.09 24.96 19.51
CA GLU A 369 13.21 25.07 18.60
C GLU A 369 12.75 25.36 17.18
N MET A 370 13.49 26.20 16.47
CA MET A 370 13.38 26.36 15.02
C MET A 370 14.64 25.77 14.38
N LEU A 371 14.46 24.81 13.49
CA LEU A 371 15.54 24.17 12.73
C LEU A 371 15.37 24.44 11.24
N CYS A 372 16.42 24.93 10.59
CA CYS A 372 16.35 25.27 9.17
C CYS A 372 17.34 24.47 8.34
N HIS A 373 16.91 24.01 7.16
CA HIS A 373 17.74 23.56 6.09
C HIS A 373 17.69 24.58 4.96
N ARG A 374 18.78 25.34 4.76
CA ARG A 374 18.82 26.52 3.88
C ARG A 374 17.73 27.54 4.30
N SER A 375 16.81 27.89 3.40
CA SER A 375 15.71 28.83 3.66
C SER A 375 14.42 28.17 4.18
N PHE A 376 14.36 26.85 4.24
CA PHE A 376 13.20 26.10 4.73
C PHE A 376 13.36 25.81 6.22
N CYS A 377 12.44 26.28 7.03
CA CYS A 377 12.47 26.16 8.49
C CYS A 377 11.28 25.38 9.03
N CYS A 378 11.54 24.61 10.05
CA CYS A 378 10.58 23.83 10.83
C CYS A 378 10.54 24.34 12.27
N ASP A 379 9.36 24.58 12.80
CA ASP A 379 9.15 24.93 14.21
C ASP A 379 8.75 23.68 14.99
N PHE A 380 9.36 23.47 16.15
CA PHE A 380 9.12 22.33 17.03
C PHE A 380 8.75 22.81 18.43
N GLN A 381 7.65 22.27 18.97
CA GLN A 381 7.26 22.43 20.36
C GLN A 381 7.02 21.04 20.95
N ILE A 382 7.85 20.65 21.92
CA ILE A 382 7.86 19.30 22.47
C ILE A 382 7.86 19.35 23.98
N GLU A 383 6.98 18.55 24.61
CA GLU A 383 7.00 18.32 26.05
C GLU A 383 6.96 16.80 26.31
N ARG A 384 7.81 16.34 27.22
CA ARG A 384 7.86 14.95 27.66
C ARG A 384 7.69 14.87 29.17
N GLN A 385 7.08 13.79 29.62
CA GLN A 385 6.96 13.46 31.04
C GLN A 385 7.69 12.14 31.33
N LYS A 386 8.37 12.11 32.48
CA LYS A 386 9.10 10.92 32.93
C LYS A 386 8.14 9.84 33.37
N ILE A 387 8.36 8.59 32.93
CA ILE A 387 7.62 7.41 33.35
C ILE A 387 8.32 6.78 34.56
N GLY A 388 9.65 6.58 34.44
CA GLY A 388 10.48 5.93 35.45
C GLY A 388 11.89 5.69 34.92
N ASP A 389 12.74 5.13 35.79
CA ASP A 389 14.09 4.71 35.43
C ASP A 389 14.13 3.19 35.30
N SER A 390 14.57 2.70 34.14
CA SER A 390 14.90 1.30 33.92
C SER A 390 16.36 1.20 33.47
N PRO A 391 17.33 1.08 34.38
CA PRO A 391 18.75 1.14 34.04
C PRO A 391 19.21 0.00 33.12
N SER A 392 18.45 -1.10 33.05
CA SER A 392 18.77 -2.26 32.21
C SER A 392 18.23 -2.18 30.78
N HIS A 393 17.46 -1.14 30.43
CA HIS A 393 16.85 -1.02 29.10
C HIS A 393 17.48 0.11 28.31
N GLN A 394 17.72 -0.15 27.02
CA GLN A 394 18.04 0.90 26.05
C GLN A 394 16.78 1.71 25.75
N ALA A 395 16.94 2.96 25.35
CA ALA A 395 15.85 3.82 24.91
C ALA A 395 16.21 4.52 23.61
N TYR A 396 15.21 4.77 22.78
CA TYR A 396 15.41 5.57 21.58
C TYR A 396 15.86 7.00 21.95
N ARG A 397 16.84 7.49 21.19
CA ARG A 397 17.23 8.90 21.14
C ARG A 397 16.39 9.58 20.05
N PHE A 398 16.19 10.88 20.17
CA PHE A 398 15.37 11.61 19.19
C PHE A 398 16.19 12.74 18.55
N ARG A 399 15.96 12.93 17.24
CA ARG A 399 16.50 14.07 16.50
C ARG A 399 15.38 14.87 15.89
N LEU A 400 15.51 16.20 15.94
CA LEU A 400 14.81 17.09 15.05
C LEU A 400 15.46 17.00 13.68
N ALA A 401 14.68 17.04 12.61
CA ALA A 401 15.18 17.05 11.25
C ALA A 401 14.40 18.04 10.39
N ALA A 402 15.12 18.81 9.58
CA ALA A 402 14.60 19.69 8.56
C ALA A 402 15.34 19.44 7.25
N TYR A 403 14.61 19.37 6.15
CA TYR A 403 15.19 19.24 4.83
C TYR A 403 14.37 19.96 3.76
N SER A 404 15.03 20.54 2.76
CA SER A 404 14.44 20.97 1.50
C SER A 404 15.47 20.90 0.41
N GLY A 405 15.23 20.07 -0.59
CA GLY A 405 16.18 19.83 -1.68
C GLY A 405 15.74 18.72 -2.61
N THR A 406 16.63 18.38 -3.54
CA THR A 406 16.44 17.25 -4.44
C THR A 406 16.93 15.98 -3.76
N GLU A 407 16.04 15.03 -3.61
CA GLU A 407 16.32 13.70 -3.10
C GLU A 407 16.43 12.69 -4.23
N THR A 408 17.33 11.75 -4.05
CA THR A 408 17.44 10.58 -4.93
C THR A 408 16.96 9.37 -4.14
N THR A 409 15.73 8.96 -4.40
CA THR A 409 15.13 7.81 -3.72
C THR A 409 15.58 6.49 -4.34
N PHE A 410 15.57 5.42 -3.53
CA PHE A 410 15.76 4.05 -3.96
C PHE A 410 16.96 3.83 -4.90
N GLN A 411 18.18 3.95 -4.35
CA GLN A 411 19.43 3.66 -5.07
C GLN A 411 19.64 4.52 -6.32
N ARG A 412 19.18 5.76 -6.32
CA ARG A 412 19.29 6.73 -7.42
C ARG A 412 18.45 6.43 -8.66
N VAL A 413 17.41 5.61 -8.51
CA VAL A 413 16.50 5.28 -9.63
C VAL A 413 15.58 6.46 -9.98
N SER A 414 15.20 7.26 -8.99
CA SER A 414 14.43 8.48 -9.24
C SER A 414 14.91 9.64 -8.37
N SER A 415 14.65 10.85 -8.82
CA SER A 415 14.91 12.06 -8.04
C SER A 415 13.63 12.89 -7.93
N SER A 416 13.36 13.42 -6.75
CA SER A 416 12.24 14.32 -6.49
C SER A 416 12.70 15.48 -5.61
N ASN A 417 12.00 16.61 -5.71
CA ASN A 417 12.19 17.71 -4.78
C ASN A 417 11.34 17.47 -3.55
N GLN A 418 11.94 17.43 -2.39
CA GLN A 418 11.27 17.15 -1.13
C GLN A 418 11.47 18.27 -0.13
N SER A 419 10.51 18.45 0.76
CA SER A 419 10.66 19.20 2.00
C SER A 419 10.07 18.40 3.14
N LEU A 420 10.72 18.41 4.29
CA LEU A 420 10.22 17.71 5.46
C LEU A 420 10.58 18.41 6.76
N CYS A 421 9.69 18.26 7.73
CA CYS A 421 9.89 18.61 9.13
C CYS A 421 9.61 17.34 9.96
N ALA A 422 10.56 16.87 10.77
CA ALA A 422 10.42 15.60 11.45
C ALA A 422 11.03 15.55 12.85
N VAL A 423 10.44 14.75 13.71
CA VAL A 423 11.08 14.13 14.88
C VAL A 423 11.28 12.66 14.55
N ILE A 424 12.53 12.19 14.58
CA ILE A 424 12.89 10.80 14.24
C ILE A 424 13.62 10.12 15.39
N ALA A 425 13.31 8.82 15.57
CA ALA A 425 13.99 7.98 16.54
C ALA A 425 15.30 7.42 16.00
N CYS A 426 16.29 7.31 16.89
CA CYS A 426 17.62 6.76 16.62
C CYS A 426 17.96 5.74 17.69
N THR A 427 18.67 4.67 17.35
CA THR A 427 19.12 3.66 18.31
C THR A 427 20.37 4.12 19.11
N GLY A 428 20.92 5.27 18.76
CA GLY A 428 22.09 5.88 19.42
C GLY A 428 22.13 7.40 19.24
N SER A 429 23.27 8.02 19.57
CA SER A 429 23.48 9.47 19.46
C SER A 429 23.87 9.92 18.05
N ASP A 430 24.50 9.06 17.27
CA ASP A 430 25.00 9.40 15.94
C ASP A 430 23.89 9.36 14.89
N LEU A 431 23.96 10.21 13.87
CA LEU A 431 22.95 10.33 12.82
C LEU A 431 22.73 9.01 12.07
N TYR A 432 23.80 8.26 11.81
CA TYR A 432 23.71 6.97 11.12
C TYR A 432 22.91 5.91 11.90
N THR A 433 22.62 6.14 13.20
CA THR A 433 21.77 5.24 14.02
C THR A 433 20.28 5.55 13.89
N CYS A 434 19.92 6.59 13.17
CA CYS A 434 18.53 6.93 12.88
C CYS A 434 17.99 6.11 11.70
N GLY A 435 16.70 5.83 11.70
CA GLY A 435 16.09 4.95 10.70
C GLY A 435 16.35 3.47 10.94
N TYR A 436 16.61 3.08 12.18
CA TYR A 436 16.72 1.67 12.62
C TYR A 436 15.84 1.41 13.83
N ILE A 437 15.41 0.16 13.96
CA ILE A 437 14.83 -0.38 15.21
C ILE A 437 15.89 -1.17 15.97
N PHE A 438 15.75 -1.21 17.30
CA PHE A 438 16.60 -2.09 18.09
C PHE A 438 16.33 -3.56 17.77
N PRO A 439 17.36 -4.41 17.64
CA PRO A 439 17.19 -5.85 17.42
C PRO A 439 16.50 -6.52 18.62
N GLU A 440 15.98 -7.73 18.41
CA GLU A 440 15.26 -8.50 19.43
C GLU A 440 16.11 -8.76 20.69
N SER A 441 17.42 -8.95 20.50
CA SER A 441 18.37 -9.22 21.60
C SER A 441 18.56 -8.05 22.56
N VAL A 442 18.09 -6.85 22.22
CA VAL A 442 18.24 -5.64 23.02
C VAL A 442 16.95 -5.36 23.80
N ALA A 443 17.05 -5.28 25.12
CA ALA A 443 15.93 -4.84 25.95
C ALA A 443 15.72 -3.32 25.78
N VAL A 444 14.56 -2.93 25.29
CA VAL A 444 14.18 -1.53 25.05
C VAL A 444 13.06 -1.12 25.98
N GLY A 445 13.16 0.08 26.56
CA GLY A 445 12.14 0.62 27.44
C GLY A 445 11.91 2.11 27.21
N ASN A 446 10.77 2.58 27.69
CA ASN A 446 10.37 3.97 27.61
C ASN A 446 10.68 4.67 28.94
N LYS A 447 11.62 5.60 28.93
CA LYS A 447 11.91 6.46 30.11
C LYS A 447 10.95 7.64 30.20
N TYR A 448 10.43 8.08 29.06
CA TYR A 448 9.55 9.24 28.89
C TYR A 448 8.44 8.93 27.90
N TYR A 449 7.36 9.69 27.98
CA TYR A 449 6.35 9.78 26.93
C TYR A 449 6.18 11.22 26.47
N PHE A 450 5.80 11.43 25.22
CA PHE A 450 5.46 12.72 24.68
C PHE A 450 4.06 13.10 25.15
N SER A 451 3.95 14.17 25.96
CA SER A 451 2.68 14.76 26.38
C SER A 451 2.22 15.86 25.42
N LYS A 452 3.18 16.49 24.71
CA LYS A 452 2.93 17.45 23.62
C LYS A 452 3.99 17.27 22.54
N LEU A 453 3.55 17.29 21.30
CA LEU A 453 4.44 17.32 20.15
C LEU A 453 3.73 18.05 19.00
N GLN A 454 4.27 19.21 18.64
CA GLN A 454 3.81 20.01 17.51
C GLN A 454 4.97 20.29 16.57
N ILE A 455 4.73 20.08 15.30
CA ILE A 455 5.64 20.43 14.22
C ILE A 455 4.90 21.35 13.27
N SER A 456 5.54 22.42 12.80
CA SER A 456 5.00 23.22 11.71
C SER A 456 6.09 23.72 10.76
N GLY A 457 5.70 24.00 9.51
CA GLY A 457 6.58 24.52 8.46
C GLY A 457 5.79 25.18 7.34
N ASP A 458 6.45 26.07 6.59
CA ASP A 458 5.89 26.75 5.44
C ASP A 458 6.30 26.04 4.15
N PHE A 459 5.43 25.17 3.65
CA PHE A 459 5.65 24.36 2.46
C PHE A 459 5.27 25.11 1.19
N ILE A 460 5.96 24.86 0.08
CA ILE A 460 5.65 25.49 -1.21
C ILE A 460 4.26 25.01 -1.69
N LYS A 461 3.42 25.95 -2.09
CA LYS A 461 2.13 25.65 -2.71
C LYS A 461 2.35 25.38 -4.20
N ALA A 462 2.24 24.12 -4.63
CA ALA A 462 2.41 23.69 -6.00
C ALA A 462 1.28 22.77 -6.45
N LYS A 463 0.86 22.89 -7.72
CA LYS A 463 -0.18 21.99 -8.28
C LYS A 463 0.27 20.52 -8.30
N ARG A 464 1.54 20.32 -8.59
CA ARG A 464 2.16 18.98 -8.67
C ARG A 464 2.97 18.73 -7.39
N SER A 465 2.28 18.57 -6.28
CA SER A 465 2.89 18.26 -4.99
C SER A 465 2.00 17.35 -4.16
N LEU A 466 2.61 16.55 -3.32
CA LEU A 466 1.98 15.81 -2.24
C LEU A 466 2.58 16.30 -0.93
N ILE A 467 1.74 16.62 0.06
CA ILE A 467 2.20 16.90 1.43
C ILE A 467 1.35 16.06 2.36
N MET A 468 1.98 15.19 3.14
CA MET A 468 1.29 14.19 3.93
C MET A 468 1.87 14.08 5.36
N PRO A 469 1.06 13.65 6.34
CA PRO A 469 1.58 13.20 7.61
C PRO A 469 2.33 11.88 7.42
N SER A 470 3.53 11.79 7.98
CA SER A 470 4.30 10.55 8.05
C SER A 470 4.60 10.27 9.52
N THR A 471 3.78 9.43 10.13
CA THR A 471 3.87 9.10 11.56
C THR A 471 4.05 7.59 11.73
N LEU A 472 4.81 7.18 12.76
CA LEU A 472 5.09 5.76 13.01
C LEU A 472 5.38 5.50 14.48
N ASN A 473 4.82 4.41 15.02
CA ASN A 473 5.16 3.89 16.35
C ASN A 473 6.02 2.61 16.26
N ALA A 474 6.43 2.08 17.42
CA ALA A 474 7.30 0.89 17.49
C ALA A 474 6.64 -0.43 17.02
N ASN A 475 5.33 -0.44 16.79
CA ASN A 475 4.61 -1.55 16.15
C ASN A 475 4.54 -1.38 14.62
N ILE A 476 5.33 -0.45 14.06
CA ILE A 476 5.37 -0.12 12.62
C ILE A 476 3.97 0.22 12.08
N MET A 477 3.16 0.86 12.92
CA MET A 477 1.85 1.38 12.54
C MET A 477 1.83 2.90 12.63
N PRO A 478 1.20 3.61 11.67
CA PRO A 478 1.01 5.04 11.77
C PRO A 478 0.09 5.41 12.93
N LEU A 479 0.19 6.63 13.41
CA LEU A 479 -0.77 7.21 14.36
C LEU A 479 -2.10 7.48 13.65
N LYS A 480 -3.21 7.35 14.39
CA LYS A 480 -4.56 7.53 13.80
C LYS A 480 -4.89 9.01 13.62
N PRO A 481 -5.26 9.46 12.40
CA PRO A 481 -5.76 10.81 12.18
C PRO A 481 -6.99 11.10 13.06
N ASN A 482 -7.12 12.37 13.51
CA ASN A 482 -8.21 12.87 14.34
C ASN A 482 -8.36 12.19 15.72
N VAL A 483 -7.56 11.18 16.02
CA VAL A 483 -7.50 10.50 17.33
C VAL A 483 -6.17 10.80 18.01
N ASP A 484 -5.08 10.40 17.38
CA ASP A 484 -3.74 10.56 17.93
C ASP A 484 -3.09 11.89 17.53
N PHE A 485 -3.48 12.46 16.39
CA PHE A 485 -2.98 13.75 15.92
C PHE A 485 -4.05 14.57 15.18
N THR A 486 -3.82 15.89 15.11
CA THR A 486 -4.54 16.82 14.24
C THR A 486 -3.62 17.39 13.17
N TRP A 487 -4.21 17.69 12.02
CA TRP A 487 -3.56 18.30 10.87
C TRP A 487 -4.26 19.60 10.50
N GLN A 488 -3.50 20.68 10.43
CA GLN A 488 -4.03 22.01 10.10
C GLN A 488 -3.26 22.60 8.92
N GLU A 489 -3.98 23.21 8.01
CA GLU A 489 -3.46 23.87 6.81
C GLU A 489 -3.91 25.32 6.78
N VAL A 490 -2.97 26.25 6.62
CA VAL A 490 -3.24 27.68 6.42
C VAL A 490 -2.54 28.11 5.16
N GLU A 491 -3.33 28.45 4.14
CA GLU A 491 -2.81 28.84 2.84
C GLU A 491 -2.42 30.31 2.76
N SER A 492 -1.33 30.59 2.04
CA SER A 492 -0.94 31.90 1.56
C SER A 492 -0.82 31.89 0.01
N SER A 493 -0.39 33.00 -0.57
CA SER A 493 -0.24 33.07 -2.04
C SER A 493 0.80 32.12 -2.63
N LYS A 494 1.88 31.84 -1.89
CA LYS A 494 3.04 31.04 -2.38
C LYS A 494 3.33 29.81 -1.55
N THR A 495 2.89 29.79 -0.30
CA THR A 495 3.15 28.72 0.66
C THR A 495 1.88 28.29 1.35
N GLN A 496 1.91 27.09 1.92
CA GLN A 496 0.91 26.64 2.89
C GLN A 496 1.64 26.26 4.18
N ARG A 497 1.23 26.86 5.28
CA ARG A 497 1.70 26.49 6.60
C ARG A 497 0.96 25.25 7.04
N ILE A 498 1.71 24.20 7.27
CA ILE A 498 1.19 22.94 7.81
C ILE A 498 1.56 22.85 9.28
N THR A 499 0.61 22.46 10.11
CA THR A 499 0.83 22.14 11.51
C THR A 499 0.31 20.75 11.81
N LEU A 500 1.20 19.87 12.25
CA LEU A 500 0.93 18.53 12.75
C LEU A 500 1.07 18.56 14.27
N ASN A 501 -0.02 18.24 14.97
CA ASN A 501 -0.08 18.33 16.42
C ASN A 501 -0.58 17.04 17.05
N LEU A 502 0.17 16.54 18.05
CA LEU A 502 -0.20 15.35 18.82
C LEU A 502 -1.43 15.65 19.68
N SER A 503 -2.48 14.84 19.58
CA SER A 503 -3.74 14.99 20.35
C SER A 503 -3.78 14.11 21.58
N ARG A 504 -2.98 13.05 21.61
CA ARG A 504 -2.90 12.09 22.74
C ARG A 504 -1.45 11.78 23.04
N PRO A 505 -1.10 11.56 24.32
CA PRO A 505 0.26 11.17 24.70
C PRO A 505 0.74 9.92 23.94
N GLN A 506 2.03 9.90 23.57
CA GLN A 506 2.68 8.78 22.87
C GLN A 506 4.02 8.44 23.53
N MET A 507 4.34 7.15 23.70
CA MET A 507 5.60 6.71 24.30
C MET A 507 6.53 5.98 23.36
N ASP A 508 6.03 5.26 22.38
CA ASP A 508 6.77 4.38 21.45
C ASP A 508 6.89 4.97 20.05
N LEU A 509 7.06 6.28 19.98
CA LEU A 509 7.17 7.00 18.71
C LEU A 509 8.49 6.67 18.00
N LEU A 510 8.42 6.32 16.71
CA LEU A 510 9.59 6.21 15.83
C LEU A 510 9.71 7.41 14.91
N THR A 511 8.57 7.89 14.39
CA THR A 511 8.53 9.04 13.47
C THR A 511 7.31 9.89 13.72
N PHE A 512 7.50 11.21 13.69
CA PHE A 512 6.41 12.18 13.66
C PHE A 512 6.82 13.28 12.71
N ALA A 513 6.23 13.32 11.51
CA ALA A 513 6.74 14.15 10.42
C ALA A 513 5.64 14.71 9.51
N ILE A 514 5.96 15.87 8.92
CA ILE A 514 5.31 16.39 7.73
C ILE A 514 6.28 16.12 6.58
N TRP A 515 5.87 15.30 5.62
CA TRP A 515 6.67 14.91 4.47
C TRP A 515 6.05 15.43 3.18
N SER A 516 6.86 15.95 2.26
CA SER A 516 6.36 16.43 0.98
C SER A 516 7.20 15.97 -0.20
N ASN A 517 6.54 15.83 -1.34
CA ASN A 517 7.14 15.58 -2.64
C ASN A 517 6.62 16.61 -3.67
N TYR A 518 7.53 17.20 -4.44
CA TYR A 518 7.23 18.17 -5.50
C TYR A 518 7.65 17.56 -6.84
N TYR A 519 6.68 17.27 -7.67
CA TYR A 519 6.89 16.59 -8.94
C TYR A 519 7.29 17.56 -10.05
N SER A 520 8.34 17.24 -10.80
CA SER A 520 8.73 18.02 -11.97
C SER A 520 7.69 17.89 -13.09
N THR A 521 7.65 18.87 -14.01
CA THR A 521 6.83 18.79 -15.24
C THR A 521 7.44 17.88 -16.30
N VAL A 522 8.70 17.50 -16.12
CA VAL A 522 9.43 16.57 -16.99
C VAL A 522 9.76 15.36 -16.13
N ASP A 523 9.07 14.26 -16.34
CA ASP A 523 9.47 12.97 -15.80
C ASP A 523 10.77 12.55 -16.49
N ASN A 524 11.89 12.82 -15.85
CA ASN A 524 13.23 12.45 -16.33
C ASN A 524 13.49 10.93 -16.28
N THR A 525 12.49 10.13 -15.89
CA THR A 525 12.62 8.68 -15.76
C THR A 525 12.86 7.97 -17.09
N HIS A 526 12.46 8.57 -18.23
CA HIS A 526 12.67 7.99 -19.56
C HIS A 526 14.08 8.18 -20.13
N ASN A 527 14.92 9.03 -19.53
CA ASN A 527 16.28 9.36 -20.03
C ASN A 527 17.43 8.75 -19.20
N LEU A 528 17.16 8.01 -18.16
CA LEU A 528 18.20 7.27 -17.45
C LEU A 528 18.40 5.92 -18.15
N ASP A 529 19.34 5.89 -19.11
CA ASP A 529 19.88 4.63 -19.58
C ASP A 529 20.55 3.94 -18.38
N PRO A 530 19.99 2.82 -17.84
CA PRO A 530 20.51 2.20 -16.61
C PRO A 530 21.95 1.70 -16.77
N ILE A 531 22.42 1.58 -18.00
CA ILE A 531 23.75 1.05 -18.32
C ILE A 531 24.86 2.10 -18.14
N VAL A 532 24.56 3.39 -18.28
CA VAL A 532 25.60 4.46 -18.24
C VAL A 532 26.04 4.76 -16.80
N ASN A 533 25.18 4.61 -15.81
CA ASN A 533 25.50 4.95 -14.42
C ASN A 533 26.15 3.81 -13.60
N LEU A 534 26.18 2.59 -14.11
CA LEU A 534 26.86 1.46 -13.44
C LEU A 534 28.37 1.39 -13.73
N LYS A 535 28.92 2.26 -14.60
CA LYS A 535 30.33 2.24 -14.99
C LYS A 535 31.25 3.17 -14.20
N GLN A 536 30.77 3.92 -13.22
CA GLN A 536 31.68 4.63 -12.32
C GLN A 536 32.04 3.73 -11.13
N PRO A 537 33.32 3.38 -10.96
CA PRO A 537 33.76 2.62 -9.79
C PRO A 537 33.57 3.51 -8.55
N ILE A 538 32.80 3.01 -7.58
CA ILE A 538 32.75 3.59 -6.24
C ILE A 538 34.15 3.46 -5.67
N ALA A 539 34.84 4.58 -5.48
CA ALA A 539 36.07 4.62 -4.71
C ALA A 539 35.70 4.30 -3.25
N LEU A 540 35.86 3.05 -2.87
CA LEU A 540 35.79 2.59 -1.49
C LEU A 540 37.03 3.16 -0.77
N THR A 541 36.87 4.26 -0.06
CA THR A 541 37.81 4.63 0.98
C THR A 541 37.69 3.61 2.09
N SER A 542 38.77 2.86 2.28
CA SER A 542 38.91 1.80 3.27
C SER A 542 38.83 2.36 4.69
N SER A 543 37.75 2.05 5.41
CA SER A 543 37.79 1.97 6.86
C SER A 543 36.90 0.77 7.29
N ALA A 544 37.63 -0.27 7.66
CA ALA A 544 37.27 -1.43 8.48
C ALA A 544 35.78 -1.78 8.64
N VAL A 545 35.28 -2.65 7.75
CA VAL A 545 34.14 -3.52 8.05
C VAL A 545 34.59 -4.94 7.76
N THR A 546 34.49 -5.81 8.77
CA THR A 546 34.76 -7.24 8.68
C THR A 546 33.89 -7.89 7.60
N PRO A 547 34.45 -8.78 6.76
CA PRO A 547 33.72 -9.34 5.63
C PRO A 547 32.72 -10.39 6.10
N PHE A 548 31.45 -10.10 5.98
CA PHE A 548 30.41 -11.12 5.97
C PHE A 548 30.45 -11.84 4.60
N SER A 549 30.55 -13.15 4.67
CA SER A 549 30.93 -14.08 3.62
C SER A 549 30.07 -14.01 2.34
N PHE A 550 30.65 -13.47 1.28
CA PHE A 550 30.15 -13.52 -0.12
C PHE A 550 30.21 -14.93 -0.77
N LYS A 551 30.55 -15.99 -0.01
CA LYS A 551 30.74 -17.33 -0.56
C LYS A 551 29.46 -18.06 -0.97
N SER A 552 28.30 -17.65 -0.48
CA SER A 552 27.03 -18.36 -0.81
C SER A 552 26.44 -17.96 -2.17
N PHE A 553 26.77 -16.79 -2.71
CA PHE A 553 26.22 -16.31 -3.99
C PHE A 553 27.00 -16.82 -5.22
N GLN A 554 28.30 -17.07 -5.08
CA GLN A 554 29.11 -17.61 -6.20
C GLN A 554 28.88 -19.09 -6.45
N ILE A 555 28.42 -19.86 -5.45
CA ILE A 555 28.14 -21.29 -5.61
C ILE A 555 26.89 -21.53 -6.45
N ILE A 556 25.87 -20.68 -6.35
CA ILE A 556 24.63 -20.81 -7.12
C ILE A 556 24.86 -20.47 -8.59
N PHE A 557 25.66 -19.44 -8.92
CA PHE A 557 26.00 -19.09 -10.30
C PHE A 557 26.91 -20.12 -10.99
N SER A 558 27.82 -20.74 -10.25
CA SER A 558 28.71 -21.80 -10.79
C SER A 558 27.96 -23.10 -11.05
N ILE A 559 26.93 -23.45 -10.28
CA ILE A 559 26.12 -24.64 -10.50
C ILE A 559 25.19 -24.46 -11.72
N ILE A 560 24.65 -23.29 -11.95
CA ILE A 560 23.80 -23.02 -13.13
C ILE A 560 24.62 -23.05 -14.42
N LEU A 561 25.88 -22.58 -14.41
CA LEU A 561 26.75 -22.61 -15.59
C LEU A 561 27.26 -24.03 -15.91
N ILE A 562 27.46 -24.88 -14.91
CA ILE A 562 27.90 -26.27 -15.10
C ILE A 562 26.76 -27.17 -15.58
N VAL A 563 25.53 -26.91 -15.20
CA VAL A 563 24.35 -27.65 -15.69
C VAL A 563 24.03 -27.29 -17.13
N SER A 564 24.18 -25.99 -17.52
CA SER A 564 23.95 -25.53 -18.90
C SER A 564 24.99 -26.05 -19.91
N LEU A 565 26.21 -26.35 -19.46
CA LEU A 565 27.27 -26.88 -20.34
C LEU A 565 27.26 -28.42 -20.49
N LYS A 566 26.53 -29.15 -19.62
CA LYS A 566 26.37 -30.62 -19.74
C LYS A 566 25.22 -31.07 -20.62
N THR A 567 24.31 -30.18 -21.00
CA THR A 567 23.17 -30.49 -21.90
C THR A 567 23.46 -30.19 -23.39
N GLN A 568 24.69 -29.74 -23.74
CA GLN A 568 25.12 -29.55 -25.13
C GLN A 568 26.08 -30.62 -25.66
N PHE A 569 26.43 -31.65 -24.85
CA PHE A 569 27.20 -32.80 -25.29
C PHE A 569 26.60 -34.10 -24.72
N ASN A 570 25.45 -34.49 -25.25
CA ASN A 570 25.01 -35.86 -25.44
C ASN A 570 23.81 -35.88 -26.37
#